data_d92acb3845f61765d4889bf53afcdcef
#
_entry.id   d92acb3845f61765d4889bf53afcdcef
#
_cell.length_a   1.000
_cell.length_b   1.000
_cell.length_c   1.000
_cell.angle_alpha   90.00
_cell.angle_beta   90.00
_cell.angle_gamma   90.00
#
_symmetry.space_group_name_H-M   'P 1'
#
loop_
_entity.id
_entity.type
_entity.pdbx_description
1 polymer ?
#
loop_
_entity_poly.entity_id
_entity_poly.type
_entity_poly.pdbx_seq_one_letter_code
_entity_poly.pdbx_strand_id
1 'polypeptide(L)'
;MDYEPNGIQRKKTMALLHVWLTLPFVLLSCNEYKSKSNNNATDKKIVAINPYKQIQAIPLPAGFERIHTDTGSFAAYLRNIGLKEQTTVYLFNGQPKHNQAAQYALLNISVGNTDLQQCTDAVMRLRAEYLYSRTQFQQIIFKDNNNTVYAFDAPYTREHFDRYLSRVFGMCGSASLSKQLMPVQNFTDIEPGDVLIRGGFPGHAVIVMDVAANG
;
A
#
# COMPACT_ATOMS: atom_id res chain seq x y z
N MET A 1 -35.62 -8.66 -5.05
CA MET A 1 -34.24 -9.20 -5.08
C MET A 1 -33.33 -7.98 -5.10
N ASP A 2 -33.01 -7.51 -3.93
CA ASP A 2 -32.24 -6.26 -3.77
C ASP A 2 -30.77 -6.55 -4.02
N TYR A 3 -30.24 -5.90 -5.05
CA TYR A 3 -28.83 -6.00 -5.45
C TYR A 3 -28.02 -5.06 -4.57
N GLU A 4 -27.39 -5.58 -3.51
CA GLU A 4 -26.36 -4.82 -2.78
C GLU A 4 -25.10 -4.75 -3.62
N PRO A 5 -24.58 -3.55 -3.95
CA PRO A 5 -23.28 -3.38 -4.60
C PRO A 5 -22.17 -3.53 -3.57
N ASN A 6 -21.82 -4.76 -3.22
CA ASN A 6 -20.73 -5.08 -2.32
C ASN A 6 -19.38 -4.84 -3.01
N GLY A 7 -18.75 -3.73 -2.73
CA GLY A 7 -17.41 -3.48 -3.21
C GLY A 7 -16.92 -2.03 -3.17
N ILE A 8 -17.59 -1.19 -2.41
CA ILE A 8 -17.25 0.24 -2.35
C ILE A 8 -16.06 0.43 -1.40
N GLN A 9 -14.93 0.88 -1.95
CA GLN A 9 -13.80 1.32 -1.13
C GLN A 9 -14.10 2.66 -0.47
N ARG A 10 -13.78 2.76 0.82
CA ARG A 10 -14.03 3.93 1.66
C ARG A 10 -12.84 4.88 1.66
N LYS A 11 -13.10 6.19 1.78
CA LYS A 11 -12.12 7.28 1.74
C LYS A 11 -12.04 7.98 3.10
N LYS A 12 -10.84 8.35 3.57
CA LYS A 12 -10.66 9.37 4.61
C LYS A 12 -9.96 10.60 4.06
N THR A 13 -10.54 11.76 4.33
CA THR A 13 -9.89 13.06 4.12
C THR A 13 -9.34 13.52 5.47
N MET A 14 -8.02 13.58 5.61
CA MET A 14 -7.38 14.15 6.80
C MET A 14 -7.57 15.66 6.79
N ALA A 15 -8.32 16.19 7.74
CA ALA A 15 -8.24 17.61 8.10
C ALA A 15 -6.92 17.84 8.83
N LEU A 16 -6.01 18.63 8.24
CA LEU A 16 -4.78 19.04 8.89
C LEU A 16 -5.12 20.03 10.02
N LEU A 17 -5.06 19.57 11.25
CA LEU A 17 -4.96 20.48 12.41
C LEU A 17 -3.53 21.03 12.42
N HIS A 18 -3.37 22.31 12.13
CA HIS A 18 -2.08 23.02 12.24
C HIS A 18 -1.75 23.21 13.72
N VAL A 19 -0.96 22.31 14.28
CA VAL A 19 -0.29 22.54 15.57
C VAL A 19 1.05 23.20 15.25
N TRP A 20 1.13 24.51 15.52
CA TRP A 20 2.39 25.26 15.50
C TRP A 20 3.20 24.86 16.73
N LEU A 21 4.16 23.94 16.56
CA LEU A 21 5.17 23.66 17.57
C LEU A 21 6.44 24.44 17.21
N THR A 22 6.68 25.57 17.89
CA THR A 22 7.94 26.31 17.80
C THR A 22 9.00 25.52 18.57
N LEU A 23 9.92 24.86 17.88
CA LEU A 23 11.14 24.30 18.48
C LEU A 23 12.27 25.33 18.35
N PRO A 24 13.03 25.60 19.42
CA PRO A 24 14.20 26.45 19.33
C PRO A 24 15.35 25.74 18.61
N PHE A 25 15.98 26.48 17.72
CA PHE A 25 17.14 26.07 16.94
C PHE A 25 18.37 25.97 17.84
N VAL A 26 18.81 24.78 18.21
CA VAL A 26 20.09 24.56 18.90
C VAL A 26 21.12 24.22 17.84
N LEU A 27 22.03 25.19 17.59
CA LEU A 27 23.24 24.96 16.78
C LEU A 27 24.22 24.11 17.60
N LEU A 28 24.36 22.83 17.30
CA LEU A 28 25.49 22.04 17.78
C LEU A 28 26.59 22.05 16.70
N SER A 29 27.70 22.65 17.07
CA SER A 29 28.97 22.64 16.33
C SER A 29 29.47 21.21 16.17
N CYS A 30 29.69 20.80 14.90
CA CYS A 30 30.35 19.54 14.57
C CYS A 30 31.85 19.65 14.85
N ASN A 31 32.32 18.93 15.83
CA ASN A 31 33.75 18.71 16.02
C ASN A 31 34.15 17.45 15.23
N GLU A 32 35.03 17.61 14.26
CA GLU A 32 35.57 16.50 13.47
C GLU A 32 36.45 15.61 14.32
N TYR A 33 35.96 14.41 14.62
CA TYR A 33 36.80 13.33 15.17
C TYR A 33 37.29 12.43 14.03
N LYS A 34 38.54 12.64 13.57
CA LYS A 34 39.23 11.72 12.66
C LYS A 34 39.66 10.47 13.42
N SER A 35 38.89 9.40 13.34
CA SER A 35 39.34 8.06 13.72
C SER A 35 39.86 7.34 12.48
N LYS A 36 41.20 7.10 12.46
CA LYS A 36 41.82 6.12 11.57
C LYS A 36 41.51 4.74 12.11
N SER A 37 40.67 3.98 11.45
CA SER A 37 40.54 2.55 11.65
C SER A 37 40.87 1.82 10.36
N ASN A 38 42.07 1.23 10.33
CA ASN A 38 42.38 0.11 9.44
C ASN A 38 41.64 -1.12 10.00
N ASN A 39 40.65 -1.62 9.29
CA ASN A 39 40.21 -3.00 9.39
C ASN A 39 39.61 -3.46 8.09
N ASN A 40 40.33 -4.31 7.37
CA ASN A 40 39.80 -5.22 6.35
C ASN A 40 38.89 -6.24 7.05
N ALA A 41 37.68 -5.87 7.34
CA ALA A 41 36.59 -6.77 7.63
C ALA A 41 35.63 -6.67 6.46
N THR A 42 35.48 -7.75 5.71
CA THR A 42 34.37 -7.94 4.80
C THR A 42 33.09 -7.84 5.61
N ASP A 43 32.53 -6.64 5.67
CA ASP A 43 31.21 -6.39 6.23
C ASP A 43 30.21 -7.23 5.43
N LYS A 44 29.95 -8.45 5.90
CA LYS A 44 28.77 -9.21 5.52
C LYS A 44 27.60 -8.38 6.02
N LYS A 45 27.04 -7.54 5.13
CA LYS A 45 25.80 -6.82 5.36
C LYS A 45 24.76 -7.85 5.76
N ILE A 46 24.45 -7.91 7.05
CA ILE A 46 23.39 -8.78 7.57
C ILE A 46 22.12 -8.28 6.92
N VAL A 47 21.63 -8.99 5.91
CA VAL A 47 20.34 -8.70 5.30
C VAL A 47 19.30 -9.06 6.36
N ALA A 48 18.60 -8.07 6.85
CA ALA A 48 17.50 -8.31 7.78
C ALA A 48 16.48 -9.24 7.09
N ILE A 49 16.14 -10.33 7.76
CA ILE A 49 15.19 -11.32 7.27
C ILE A 49 13.87 -11.07 7.97
N ASN A 50 12.80 -10.93 7.18
CA ASN A 50 11.44 -10.90 7.70
C ASN A 50 11.01 -12.33 8.10
N PRO A 51 10.70 -12.59 9.38
CA PRO A 51 10.30 -13.92 9.83
C PRO A 51 8.85 -14.26 9.51
N TYR A 52 8.04 -13.28 9.11
CA TYR A 52 6.59 -13.44 8.92
C TYR A 52 6.28 -13.83 7.48
N LYS A 53 5.43 -14.84 7.29
CA LYS A 53 5.05 -15.33 5.95
C LYS A 53 3.87 -14.59 5.35
N GLN A 54 3.01 -13.99 6.18
CA GLN A 54 1.78 -13.28 5.79
C GLN A 54 1.53 -12.11 6.73
N ILE A 55 0.70 -11.16 6.32
CA ILE A 55 0.36 -9.98 7.12
C ILE A 55 -0.24 -10.38 8.47
N GLN A 56 -1.17 -11.34 8.49
CA GLN A 56 -1.78 -11.82 9.74
C GLN A 56 -0.79 -12.50 10.71
N ALA A 57 0.39 -12.89 10.24
CA ALA A 57 1.43 -13.47 11.10
C ALA A 57 2.27 -12.40 11.84
N ILE A 58 2.14 -11.13 11.47
CA ILE A 58 2.80 -10.02 12.19
C ILE A 58 2.20 -9.92 13.58
N PRO A 59 3.02 -9.95 14.67
CA PRO A 59 2.51 -9.90 16.03
C PRO A 59 1.82 -8.57 16.31
N LEU A 60 0.76 -8.63 17.11
CA LEU A 60 0.05 -7.46 17.59
C LEU A 60 0.72 -6.90 18.85
N PRO A 61 0.54 -5.61 19.17
CA PRO A 61 0.86 -5.06 20.47
C PRO A 61 0.11 -5.81 21.60
N ALA A 62 0.69 -5.85 22.79
CA ALA A 62 0.05 -6.49 23.94
C ALA A 62 -1.33 -5.85 24.22
N GLY A 63 -2.36 -6.68 24.42
CA GLY A 63 -3.72 -6.24 24.70
C GLY A 63 -4.54 -5.85 23.45
N PHE A 64 -3.97 -6.03 22.24
CA PHE A 64 -4.73 -5.80 21.00
C PHE A 64 -5.16 -7.12 20.37
N GLU A 65 -6.33 -7.12 19.76
CA GLU A 65 -6.88 -8.22 18.97
C GLU A 65 -7.26 -7.73 17.59
N ARG A 66 -7.12 -8.59 16.57
CA ARG A 66 -7.58 -8.27 15.22
C ARG A 66 -9.09 -8.17 15.18
N ILE A 67 -9.62 -7.12 14.57
CA ILE A 67 -11.07 -7.04 14.34
C ILE A 67 -11.52 -8.24 13.49
N HIS A 68 -12.76 -8.67 13.69
CA HIS A 68 -13.34 -9.74 12.88
C HIS A 68 -13.43 -9.35 11.41
N THR A 69 -13.20 -10.31 10.51
CA THR A 69 -13.40 -10.14 9.07
C THR A 69 -14.06 -11.38 8.48
N ASP A 70 -15.03 -11.17 7.61
CA ASP A 70 -15.73 -12.26 6.93
C ASP A 70 -14.80 -13.04 6.01
N THR A 71 -14.94 -14.35 6.00
CA THR A 71 -14.19 -15.22 5.10
C THR A 71 -14.48 -14.87 3.64
N GLY A 72 -13.41 -14.70 2.86
CA GLY A 72 -13.51 -14.31 1.45
C GLY A 72 -13.74 -12.82 1.20
N SER A 73 -13.82 -11.98 2.26
CA SER A 73 -13.84 -10.53 2.13
C SER A 73 -12.51 -9.96 1.63
N PHE A 74 -12.52 -8.70 1.18
CA PHE A 74 -11.29 -8.02 0.81
C PHE A 74 -10.33 -7.86 2.00
N ALA A 75 -10.87 -7.62 3.19
CA ALA A 75 -10.11 -7.56 4.44
C ALA A 75 -9.38 -8.89 4.72
N ALA A 76 -10.07 -10.03 4.61
CA ALA A 76 -9.46 -11.34 4.76
C ALA A 76 -8.40 -11.62 3.67
N TYR A 77 -8.64 -11.19 2.43
CA TYR A 77 -7.65 -11.29 1.35
C TYR A 77 -6.38 -10.53 1.69
N LEU A 78 -6.49 -9.27 2.15
CA LEU A 78 -5.34 -8.44 2.51
C LEU A 78 -4.50 -9.09 3.63
N ARG A 79 -5.14 -9.61 4.68
CA ARG A 79 -4.46 -10.32 5.78
C ARG A 79 -3.69 -11.55 5.34
N ASN A 80 -4.17 -12.23 4.28
CA ASN A 80 -3.55 -13.43 3.74
C ASN A 80 -2.46 -13.16 2.70
N ILE A 81 -2.20 -11.89 2.34
CA ILE A 81 -1.12 -11.57 1.40
C ILE A 81 0.21 -12.02 1.99
N GLY A 82 0.95 -12.77 1.16
CA GLY A 82 2.29 -13.25 1.48
C GLY A 82 3.29 -12.11 1.64
N LEU A 83 4.27 -12.29 2.50
CA LEU A 83 5.40 -11.37 2.69
C LEU A 83 6.68 -11.99 2.15
N LYS A 84 7.55 -11.16 1.60
CA LYS A 84 8.91 -11.55 1.18
C LYS A 84 9.78 -11.76 2.41
N GLU A 85 10.70 -12.72 2.35
CA GLU A 85 11.71 -12.93 3.39
C GLU A 85 12.71 -11.78 3.44
N GLN A 86 13.11 -11.26 2.29
CA GLN A 86 13.99 -10.10 2.20
C GLN A 86 13.24 -8.80 2.54
N THR A 87 13.92 -7.87 3.20
CA THR A 87 13.39 -6.54 3.54
C THR A 87 13.94 -5.43 2.64
N THR A 88 14.87 -5.73 1.73
CA THR A 88 15.42 -4.74 0.80
C THR A 88 14.42 -4.37 -0.28
N VAL A 89 14.06 -3.09 -0.35
CA VAL A 89 13.22 -2.54 -1.43
C VAL A 89 14.09 -2.25 -2.65
N TYR A 90 13.67 -2.76 -3.78
CA TYR A 90 14.27 -2.46 -5.08
C TYR A 90 13.34 -1.58 -5.93
N LEU A 91 13.95 -0.72 -6.73
CA LEU A 91 13.25 0.03 -7.78
C LEU A 91 12.97 -0.90 -8.97
N PHE A 92 12.15 -0.45 -9.91
CA PHE A 92 11.79 -1.18 -11.13
C PHE A 92 13.00 -1.60 -11.97
N ASN A 93 14.09 -0.86 -11.91
CA ASN A 93 15.35 -1.13 -12.63
C ASN A 93 16.33 -2.03 -11.86
N GLY A 94 15.90 -2.62 -10.74
CA GLY A 94 16.70 -3.51 -9.90
C GLY A 94 17.67 -2.81 -8.96
N GLN A 95 17.75 -1.47 -8.96
CA GLN A 95 18.57 -0.74 -8.00
C GLN A 95 17.91 -0.69 -6.62
N PRO A 96 18.67 -0.81 -5.51
CA PRO A 96 18.11 -0.61 -4.19
C PRO A 96 17.53 0.80 -4.02
N LYS A 97 16.36 0.90 -3.42
CA LYS A 97 15.78 2.19 -3.05
C LYS A 97 16.70 2.88 -2.01
N HIS A 98 16.91 4.18 -2.15
CA HIS A 98 17.81 4.94 -1.27
C HIS A 98 17.41 4.84 0.21
N ASN A 99 16.12 5.05 0.52
CA ASN A 99 15.61 4.90 1.88
C ASN A 99 15.13 3.46 2.12
N GLN A 100 15.87 2.71 2.94
CA GLN A 100 15.58 1.33 3.35
C GLN A 100 14.99 1.24 4.78
N ALA A 101 14.72 2.37 5.42
CA ALA A 101 14.19 2.40 6.79
C ALA A 101 12.67 2.64 6.85
N ALA A 102 12.04 2.88 5.71
CA ALA A 102 10.63 3.26 5.66
C ALA A 102 9.67 2.05 5.65
N GLN A 103 10.17 0.83 5.46
CA GLN A 103 9.34 -0.38 5.39
C GLN A 103 9.55 -1.30 6.58
N TYR A 104 8.47 -1.91 7.05
CA TYR A 104 8.52 -3.00 8.03
C TYR A 104 8.70 -4.36 7.33
N ALA A 105 7.95 -4.61 6.27
CA ALA A 105 8.00 -5.82 5.46
C ALA A 105 7.60 -5.50 4.01
N LEU A 106 7.86 -6.42 3.08
CA LEU A 106 7.51 -6.30 1.67
C LEU A 106 6.44 -7.32 1.30
N LEU A 107 5.40 -6.87 0.61
CA LEU A 107 4.41 -7.78 0.03
C LEU A 107 5.04 -8.67 -1.05
N ASN A 108 4.68 -9.94 -1.06
CA ASN A 108 5.12 -10.86 -2.10
C ASN A 108 4.28 -10.69 -3.38
N ILE A 109 4.34 -9.48 -3.93
CA ILE A 109 3.69 -9.09 -5.18
C ILE A 109 4.75 -8.55 -6.12
N SER A 110 4.69 -8.93 -7.40
CA SER A 110 5.57 -8.36 -8.42
C SER A 110 5.14 -6.93 -8.73
N VAL A 111 6.08 -6.02 -8.83
CA VAL A 111 5.83 -4.64 -9.27
C VAL A 111 6.08 -4.43 -10.77
N GLY A 112 6.44 -5.51 -11.49
CA GLY A 112 6.83 -5.43 -12.89
C GLY A 112 8.24 -4.86 -13.07
N ASN A 113 8.54 -4.47 -14.32
CA ASN A 113 9.85 -3.94 -14.75
C ASN A 113 9.75 -2.52 -15.31
N THR A 114 8.63 -1.84 -15.10
CA THR A 114 8.39 -0.46 -15.54
C THR A 114 8.10 0.43 -14.35
N ASP A 115 8.46 1.72 -14.44
CA ASP A 115 8.22 2.71 -13.37
C ASP A 115 6.75 3.20 -13.40
N LEU A 116 5.82 2.29 -13.20
CA LEU A 116 4.38 2.57 -13.23
C LEU A 116 3.67 2.30 -11.91
N GLN A 117 4.21 1.42 -11.06
CA GLN A 117 3.51 1.07 -9.83
C GLN A 117 4.00 1.91 -8.64
N GLN A 118 3.32 3.03 -8.39
CA GLN A 118 3.54 3.90 -7.25
C GLN A 118 2.47 3.67 -6.16
N CYS A 119 2.32 4.61 -5.22
CA CYS A 119 1.45 4.43 -4.04
C CYS A 119 -0.02 4.16 -4.39
N THR A 120 -0.61 4.96 -5.29
CA THR A 120 -2.00 4.80 -5.71
C THR A 120 -2.20 3.54 -6.54
N ASP A 121 -1.21 3.23 -7.38
CA ASP A 121 -1.26 2.05 -8.26
C ASP A 121 -1.23 0.76 -7.45
N ALA A 122 -0.48 0.75 -6.34
CA ALA A 122 -0.49 -0.37 -5.40
C ALA A 122 -1.87 -0.59 -4.78
N VAL A 123 -2.59 0.49 -4.42
CA VAL A 123 -3.97 0.42 -3.91
C VAL A 123 -4.91 -0.16 -4.96
N MET A 124 -4.88 0.38 -6.19
CA MET A 124 -5.71 -0.10 -7.29
C MET A 124 -5.39 -1.55 -7.64
N ARG A 125 -4.12 -1.93 -7.65
CA ARG A 125 -3.69 -3.30 -7.90
C ARG A 125 -4.24 -4.27 -6.86
N LEU A 126 -4.09 -4.00 -5.57
CA LEU A 126 -4.57 -4.89 -4.52
C LEU A 126 -6.08 -5.17 -4.65
N ARG A 127 -6.85 -4.14 -4.96
CA ARG A 127 -8.29 -4.28 -5.20
C ARG A 127 -8.57 -5.12 -6.45
N ALA A 128 -7.89 -4.85 -7.55
CA ALA A 128 -8.06 -5.57 -8.80
C ALA A 128 -7.65 -7.05 -8.68
N GLU A 129 -6.53 -7.35 -8.00
CA GLU A 129 -6.07 -8.73 -7.74
C GLU A 129 -7.09 -9.52 -6.90
N TYR A 130 -7.67 -8.88 -5.88
CA TYR A 130 -8.75 -9.50 -5.10
C TYR A 130 -9.94 -9.87 -5.99
N LEU A 131 -10.44 -8.92 -6.77
CA LEU A 131 -11.58 -9.15 -7.66
C LEU A 131 -11.28 -10.21 -8.73
N TYR A 132 -10.05 -10.18 -9.27
CA TYR A 132 -9.57 -11.19 -10.22
C TYR A 132 -9.57 -12.58 -9.59
N SER A 133 -9.06 -12.73 -8.36
CA SER A 133 -9.05 -13.99 -7.62
C SER A 133 -10.45 -14.54 -7.33
N ARG A 134 -11.45 -13.66 -7.30
CA ARG A 134 -12.87 -14.00 -7.10
C ARG A 134 -13.65 -14.17 -8.41
N THR A 135 -12.98 -14.11 -9.56
CA THR A 135 -13.61 -14.12 -10.89
C THR A 135 -14.67 -13.03 -11.10
N GLN A 136 -14.57 -11.95 -10.32
CA GLN A 136 -15.46 -10.79 -10.38
C GLN A 136 -14.95 -9.76 -11.41
N PHE A 137 -14.64 -10.20 -12.60
CA PHE A 137 -13.94 -9.44 -13.63
C PHE A 137 -14.67 -8.14 -14.00
N GLN A 138 -16.01 -8.16 -14.09
CA GLN A 138 -16.83 -7.00 -14.45
C GLN A 138 -16.81 -5.89 -13.37
N GLN A 139 -16.33 -6.19 -12.15
CA GLN A 139 -16.17 -5.21 -11.09
C GLN A 139 -14.78 -4.54 -11.12
N ILE A 140 -13.86 -5.01 -11.96
CA ILE A 140 -12.53 -4.42 -12.12
C ILE A 140 -12.65 -3.23 -13.06
N ILE A 141 -12.97 -2.08 -12.47
CA ILE A 141 -13.23 -0.83 -13.21
C ILE A 141 -12.55 0.32 -12.46
N PHE A 142 -11.84 1.16 -13.22
CA PHE A 142 -11.26 2.42 -12.74
C PHE A 142 -11.62 3.56 -13.69
N LYS A 143 -11.54 4.79 -13.21
CA LYS A 143 -11.78 5.99 -14.02
C LYS A 143 -10.61 6.96 -13.87
N ASP A 144 -10.27 7.63 -14.97
CA ASP A 144 -9.31 8.72 -14.94
C ASP A 144 -9.96 10.05 -14.48
N ASN A 145 -9.19 11.13 -14.51
CA ASN A 145 -9.69 12.45 -14.10
C ASN A 145 -10.76 13.03 -15.03
N ASN A 146 -10.85 12.56 -16.26
CA ASN A 146 -11.83 12.94 -17.27
C ASN A 146 -13.08 12.04 -17.26
N ASN A 147 -13.18 11.12 -16.28
CA ASN A 147 -14.20 10.09 -16.18
C ASN A 147 -14.17 9.05 -17.31
N THR A 148 -13.06 8.93 -18.04
CA THR A 148 -12.86 7.81 -18.97
C THR A 148 -12.84 6.51 -18.19
N VAL A 149 -13.65 5.56 -18.59
CA VAL A 149 -13.80 4.26 -17.91
C VAL A 149 -12.80 3.27 -18.47
N TYR A 150 -12.05 2.65 -17.58
CA TYR A 150 -11.14 1.52 -17.82
C TYR A 150 -11.75 0.30 -17.18
N ALA A 151 -12.45 -0.51 -17.95
CA ALA A 151 -13.01 -1.80 -17.51
C ALA A 151 -12.10 -2.94 -17.96
N PHE A 152 -12.00 -3.98 -17.13
CA PHE A 152 -11.33 -5.21 -17.51
C PHE A 152 -12.32 -6.11 -18.26
N ASP A 153 -12.03 -6.39 -19.51
CA ASP A 153 -12.86 -7.19 -20.42
C ASP A 153 -12.17 -8.50 -20.82
N ALA A 154 -12.87 -9.32 -21.59
CA ALA A 154 -12.30 -10.57 -22.11
C ALA A 154 -11.15 -10.31 -23.12
N PRO A 155 -10.17 -11.21 -23.20
CA PRO A 155 -10.07 -12.50 -22.52
C PRO A 155 -9.55 -12.35 -21.08
N TYR A 156 -10.17 -13.05 -20.13
CA TYR A 156 -9.82 -12.98 -18.70
C TYR A 156 -8.55 -13.79 -18.36
N THR A 157 -7.50 -13.57 -19.13
CA THR A 157 -6.19 -14.19 -18.89
C THR A 157 -5.32 -13.32 -17.99
N ARG A 158 -4.36 -13.93 -17.30
CA ARG A 158 -3.42 -13.22 -16.46
C ARG A 158 -2.60 -12.20 -17.24
N GLU A 159 -2.16 -12.55 -18.45
CA GLU A 159 -1.39 -11.66 -19.30
C GLU A 159 -2.20 -10.42 -19.72
N HIS A 160 -3.49 -10.61 -20.08
CA HIS A 160 -4.37 -9.49 -20.40
C HIS A 160 -4.63 -8.60 -19.17
N PHE A 161 -4.80 -9.21 -17.99
CA PHE A 161 -4.97 -8.49 -16.75
C PHE A 161 -3.75 -7.62 -16.40
N ASP A 162 -2.53 -8.14 -16.57
CA ASP A 162 -1.30 -7.37 -16.31
C ASP A 162 -1.14 -6.20 -17.30
N ARG A 163 -1.49 -6.38 -18.59
CA ARG A 163 -1.54 -5.27 -19.56
C ARG A 163 -2.60 -4.23 -19.20
N TYR A 164 -3.78 -4.68 -18.80
CA TYR A 164 -4.85 -3.81 -18.34
C TYR A 164 -4.39 -2.96 -17.12
N LEU A 165 -3.79 -3.57 -16.11
CA LEU A 165 -3.27 -2.85 -14.94
C LEU A 165 -2.20 -1.83 -15.35
N SER A 166 -1.29 -2.18 -16.24
CA SER A 166 -0.27 -1.23 -16.73
C SER A 166 -0.90 0.00 -17.40
N ARG A 167 -2.01 -0.19 -18.15
CA ARG A 167 -2.78 0.92 -18.72
C ARG A 167 -3.46 1.76 -17.64
N VAL A 168 -4.07 1.14 -16.64
CA VAL A 168 -4.71 1.82 -15.52
C VAL A 168 -3.70 2.68 -14.76
N PHE A 169 -2.51 2.16 -14.45
CA PHE A 169 -1.46 2.88 -13.73
C PHE A 169 -0.93 4.09 -14.50
N GLY A 170 -0.93 4.04 -15.83
CA GLY A 170 -0.53 5.18 -16.65
C GLY A 170 -1.60 6.28 -16.77
N MET A 171 -2.87 5.98 -16.50
CA MET A 171 -3.99 6.88 -16.76
C MET A 171 -4.74 7.32 -15.50
N CYS A 172 -4.74 6.50 -14.46
CA CYS A 172 -5.43 6.75 -13.20
C CYS A 172 -4.40 7.09 -12.11
N GLY A 173 -4.79 7.90 -11.13
CA GLY A 173 -3.91 8.30 -10.05
C GLY A 173 -4.69 8.73 -8.80
N SER A 174 -4.02 9.35 -7.84
CA SER A 174 -4.63 9.75 -6.58
C SER A 174 -5.79 10.73 -6.78
N ALA A 175 -5.69 11.65 -7.74
CA ALA A 175 -6.73 12.62 -8.04
C ALA A 175 -8.02 11.95 -8.56
N SER A 176 -7.91 10.96 -9.45
CA SER A 176 -9.06 10.23 -9.98
C SER A 176 -9.58 9.20 -8.98
N LEU A 177 -8.71 8.45 -8.32
CA LEU A 177 -9.12 7.46 -7.32
C LEU A 177 -9.87 8.11 -6.16
N SER A 178 -9.41 9.27 -5.69
CA SER A 178 -10.07 9.97 -4.59
C SER A 178 -11.54 10.33 -4.86
N LYS A 179 -11.92 10.51 -6.13
CA LYS A 179 -13.30 10.80 -6.53
C LYS A 179 -14.18 9.55 -6.57
N GLN A 180 -13.59 8.36 -6.62
CA GLN A 180 -14.27 7.07 -6.73
C GLN A 180 -14.48 6.37 -5.37
N LEU A 181 -13.82 6.87 -4.33
CA LEU A 181 -13.92 6.31 -2.98
C LEU A 181 -15.01 7.02 -2.17
N MET A 182 -15.71 6.27 -1.33
CA MET A 182 -16.66 6.84 -0.37
C MET A 182 -15.95 7.25 0.93
N PRO A 183 -16.30 8.42 1.52
CA PRO A 183 -15.69 8.86 2.76
C PRO A 183 -16.13 7.99 3.96
N VAL A 184 -15.18 7.62 4.81
CA VAL A 184 -15.44 7.06 6.14
C VAL A 184 -15.59 8.24 7.12
N GLN A 185 -16.66 8.25 7.92
CA GLN A 185 -17.01 9.40 8.75
C GLN A 185 -16.18 9.46 10.04
N ASN A 186 -15.99 8.32 10.71
CA ASN A 186 -15.29 8.26 11.99
C ASN A 186 -14.00 7.45 11.86
N PHE A 187 -12.99 7.85 12.62
CA PHE A 187 -11.72 7.14 12.65
C PHE A 187 -11.83 5.73 13.24
N THR A 188 -12.80 5.55 14.13
CA THR A 188 -13.14 4.26 14.76
C THR A 188 -13.71 3.24 13.79
N ASP A 189 -14.23 3.70 12.65
CA ASP A 189 -14.88 2.83 11.65
C ASP A 189 -13.87 2.35 10.57
N ILE A 190 -12.55 2.51 10.83
CA ILE A 190 -11.52 2.04 9.89
C ILE A 190 -11.51 0.53 9.82
N GLU A 191 -11.51 0.02 8.59
CA GLU A 191 -11.41 -1.41 8.29
C GLU A 191 -10.23 -1.71 7.36
N PRO A 192 -9.71 -2.95 7.34
CA PRO A 192 -8.77 -3.35 6.30
C PRO A 192 -9.38 -3.18 4.90
N GLY A 193 -8.64 -2.53 4.02
CA GLY A 193 -9.12 -2.15 2.70
C GLY A 193 -9.47 -0.67 2.56
N ASP A 194 -9.65 0.05 3.67
CA ASP A 194 -9.80 1.50 3.63
C ASP A 194 -8.54 2.20 3.12
N VAL A 195 -8.72 3.35 2.47
CA VAL A 195 -7.64 4.10 1.83
C VAL A 195 -7.51 5.48 2.42
N LEU A 196 -6.35 5.77 2.99
CA LEU A 196 -5.96 7.12 3.36
C LEU A 196 -5.40 7.80 2.11
N ILE A 197 -6.12 8.78 1.57
CA ILE A 197 -5.77 9.38 0.28
C ILE A 197 -5.82 10.91 0.31
N ARG A 198 -4.77 11.51 -0.26
CA ARG A 198 -4.75 12.91 -0.68
C ARG A 198 -4.75 12.94 -2.20
N GLY A 199 -5.90 13.25 -2.80
CA GLY A 199 -6.00 13.43 -4.25
C GLY A 199 -5.25 14.68 -4.69
N GLY A 200 -4.60 14.65 -5.86
CA GLY A 200 -3.93 15.81 -6.44
C GLY A 200 -2.60 15.49 -7.11
N PHE A 201 -1.86 16.58 -7.45
CA PHE A 201 -0.55 16.58 -8.09
C PHE A 201 0.38 17.54 -7.34
N PRO A 202 1.25 17.08 -6.42
CA PRO A 202 1.44 15.69 -6.03
C PRO A 202 0.31 15.18 -5.10
N GLY A 203 -0.06 13.92 -5.29
CA GLY A 203 -0.98 13.18 -4.43
C GLY A 203 -0.29 12.03 -3.72
N HIS A 204 -1.02 11.38 -2.81
CA HIS A 204 -0.55 10.19 -2.12
C HIS A 204 -1.70 9.30 -1.68
N ALA A 205 -1.49 7.99 -1.65
CA ALA A 205 -2.46 7.03 -1.13
C ALA A 205 -1.74 5.90 -0.39
N VAL A 206 -2.36 5.45 0.71
CA VAL A 206 -1.97 4.24 1.42
C VAL A 206 -3.22 3.44 1.77
N ILE A 207 -3.13 2.13 1.74
CA ILE A 207 -4.22 1.22 2.09
C ILE A 207 -3.99 0.63 3.48
N VAL A 208 -5.06 0.51 4.25
CA VAL A 208 -5.06 -0.17 5.55
C VAL A 208 -5.03 -1.67 5.28
N MET A 209 -3.93 -2.34 5.63
CA MET A 209 -3.77 -3.77 5.36
C MET A 209 -4.39 -4.65 6.45
N ASP A 210 -4.41 -4.17 7.69
CA ASP A 210 -4.96 -4.86 8.85
C ASP A 210 -5.35 -3.86 9.93
N VAL A 211 -6.29 -4.23 10.80
CA VAL A 211 -6.73 -3.43 11.94
C VAL A 211 -6.81 -4.31 13.17
N ALA A 212 -6.29 -3.79 14.29
CA ALA A 212 -6.45 -4.38 15.61
C ALA A 212 -6.95 -3.32 16.59
N ALA A 213 -7.77 -3.73 17.54
CA ALA A 213 -8.30 -2.88 18.60
C ALA A 213 -7.98 -3.49 19.96
N ASN A 214 -7.88 -2.66 20.97
CA ASN A 214 -7.94 -3.05 22.37
C ASN A 214 -9.39 -2.88 22.85
N GLY A 215 -9.88 -3.85 23.60
CA GLY A 215 -11.22 -3.82 24.22
C GLY A 215 -11.32 -2.78 25.34
#